data_bdacf3e54a0452a6184c7a6deca7a5d8
#
_entry.id   bdacf3e54a0452a6184c7a6deca7a5d8
#
_cell.length_a   1.000
_cell.length_b   1.000
_cell.length_c   1.000
_cell.angle_alpha   90.00
_cell.angle_beta   90.00
_cell.angle_gamma   90.00
#
_symmetry.space_group_name_H-M   'P 1'
#
loop_
_entity.id
_entity.type
_entity.pdbx_description
1 polymer ?
#
loop_
_entity_poly.entity_id
_entity_poly.type
_entity_poly.pdbx_seq_one_letter_code
_entity_poly.pdbx_strand_id
1 'polypeptide(L)'
;MDPYGEPFVPEYVYNALREQKKFDTLRGRQEDSEEFLCFLLDGLHEEMTSVLNDKQREEEKKNEEWLEVGAKNKTSNVRSTGFEESPISKIFGGKVRSVLRCPGAKDSINLEPFQSLPLDIQPDNVHTVEDAIANINIPETMHDYTSPKGIKVDATKQVYLEKLPPVLILHMKRFVFDGMSGNVQKLSKKVNYGGKLTIQPEWMSPASRPTNGEPITYQLFGCVYHHGSSAGGGHYTCDIKRRNGEWLHIDDTTITSVSEQDVLVTEDNTRTSERLHADQTAYILFYVRSS
;
A
#
# COMPACT_ATOMS: atom_id res chain seq x y z
N MET A 1 -23.89 -29.50 6.22
CA MET A 1 -22.84 -29.08 5.27
C MET A 1 -22.31 -27.76 5.78
N ASP A 2 -21.03 -27.68 6.02
CA ASP A 2 -20.37 -26.43 6.39
C ASP A 2 -20.58 -25.42 5.26
N PRO A 3 -21.16 -24.22 5.53
CA PRO A 3 -21.42 -23.22 4.50
C PRO A 3 -20.15 -22.67 3.83
N TYR A 4 -18.98 -22.95 4.41
CA TYR A 4 -17.68 -22.46 3.94
C TYR A 4 -16.87 -23.51 3.15
N GLY A 5 -17.37 -24.75 3.02
CA GLY A 5 -16.68 -25.85 2.36
C GLY A 5 -15.70 -26.60 3.25
N GLU A 6 -15.01 -27.58 2.67
CA GLU A 6 -13.96 -28.32 3.39
C GLU A 6 -12.60 -27.60 3.23
N PRO A 7 -11.75 -27.61 4.27
CA PRO A 7 -10.39 -27.10 4.18
C PRO A 7 -9.59 -27.80 3.08
N PHE A 8 -8.81 -27.04 2.32
CA PHE A 8 -7.92 -27.58 1.30
C PHE A 8 -6.53 -26.92 1.39
N VAL A 9 -5.52 -27.64 0.93
CA VAL A 9 -4.17 -27.10 0.79
C VAL A 9 -4.01 -26.54 -0.61
N PRO A 10 -3.68 -25.25 -0.79
CA PRO A 10 -3.53 -24.62 -2.10
C PRO A 10 -2.18 -25.02 -2.75
N GLU A 11 -1.98 -26.30 -3.05
CA GLU A 11 -0.71 -26.85 -3.54
C GLU A 11 -0.20 -26.17 -4.82
N TYR A 12 -1.11 -25.75 -5.71
CA TYR A 12 -0.73 -25.02 -6.94
C TYR A 12 -0.04 -23.69 -6.64
N VAL A 13 -0.53 -22.95 -5.64
CA VAL A 13 0.09 -21.69 -5.21
C VAL A 13 1.47 -21.96 -4.61
N TYR A 14 1.58 -22.95 -3.73
CA TYR A 14 2.87 -23.33 -3.14
C TYR A 14 3.89 -23.77 -4.20
N ASN A 15 3.47 -24.53 -5.20
CA ASN A 15 4.36 -24.98 -6.26
C ASN A 15 4.82 -23.84 -7.14
N ALA A 16 3.92 -22.92 -7.53
CA ALA A 16 4.26 -21.73 -8.29
C ALA A 16 5.26 -20.82 -7.55
N LEU A 17 5.05 -20.60 -6.26
CA LEU A 17 5.95 -19.80 -5.42
C LEU A 17 7.33 -20.46 -5.28
N ARG A 18 7.38 -21.79 -5.14
CA ARG A 18 8.62 -22.56 -5.04
C ARG A 18 9.44 -22.51 -6.33
N GLU A 19 8.79 -22.59 -7.49
CA GLU A 19 9.44 -22.52 -8.80
C GLU A 19 10.10 -21.15 -9.04
N GLN A 20 9.52 -20.07 -8.52
CA GLN A 20 10.06 -18.72 -8.65
C GLN A 20 11.25 -18.40 -7.73
N LYS A 21 11.62 -19.31 -6.80
CA LYS A 21 12.78 -19.20 -5.86
C LYS A 21 12.83 -17.90 -5.04
N LYS A 22 11.75 -17.13 -4.96
CA LYS A 22 11.72 -15.86 -4.25
C LYS A 22 11.47 -16.03 -2.74
N PHE A 23 10.89 -17.16 -2.33
CA PHE A 23 10.73 -17.54 -0.93
C PHE A 23 11.50 -18.82 -0.66
N ASP A 24 12.77 -18.68 -0.32
CA ASP A 24 13.66 -19.82 0.01
C ASP A 24 13.23 -20.55 1.29
N THR A 25 12.32 -19.96 2.05
CA THR A 25 11.96 -20.37 3.41
C THR A 25 10.60 -21.05 3.55
N LEU A 26 9.97 -21.52 2.46
CA LEU A 26 8.74 -22.36 2.52
C LEU A 26 8.87 -23.61 3.43
N ARG A 27 9.98 -23.73 4.16
CA ARG A 27 10.26 -24.80 5.14
C ARG A 27 10.09 -24.31 6.57
N GLY A 28 8.88 -23.84 6.91
CA GLY A 28 8.49 -23.63 8.31
C GLY A 28 8.96 -22.32 8.97
N ARG A 29 9.37 -21.32 8.20
CA ARG A 29 9.48 -19.95 8.67
C ARG A 29 8.26 -19.16 8.24
N GLN A 30 7.82 -18.25 9.07
CA GLN A 30 6.74 -17.32 8.76
C GLN A 30 7.35 -16.17 7.94
N GLU A 31 6.77 -15.93 6.75
CA GLU A 31 7.14 -14.81 5.90
C GLU A 31 6.26 -13.59 6.22
N ASP A 32 6.73 -12.40 5.84
CA ASP A 32 5.95 -11.18 6.00
C ASP A 32 4.78 -11.15 5.02
N SER A 33 3.56 -10.95 5.54
CA SER A 33 2.34 -10.96 4.72
C SER A 33 2.28 -9.78 3.73
N GLU A 34 2.91 -8.66 4.04
CA GLU A 34 2.97 -7.51 3.11
C GLU A 34 3.97 -7.78 1.99
N GLU A 35 5.14 -8.33 2.30
CA GLU A 35 6.11 -8.74 1.30
C GLU A 35 5.51 -9.80 0.36
N PHE A 36 4.77 -10.79 0.91
CA PHE A 36 4.04 -11.77 0.12
C PHE A 36 2.98 -11.12 -0.77
N LEU A 37 2.19 -10.18 -0.24
CA LEU A 37 1.16 -9.48 -1.00
C LEU A 37 1.76 -8.67 -2.17
N CYS A 38 2.81 -7.90 -1.91
CA CYS A 38 3.51 -7.15 -2.95
C CYS A 38 4.07 -8.07 -4.02
N PHE A 39 4.71 -9.16 -3.62
CA PHE A 39 5.20 -10.18 -4.55
C PHE A 39 4.09 -10.77 -5.44
N LEU A 40 2.94 -11.09 -4.85
CA LEU A 40 1.79 -11.62 -5.59
C LEU A 40 1.25 -10.60 -6.60
N LEU A 41 1.09 -9.34 -6.17
CA LEU A 41 0.59 -8.28 -7.06
C LEU A 41 1.57 -7.95 -8.18
N ASP A 42 2.88 -7.93 -7.89
CA ASP A 42 3.93 -7.71 -8.89
C ASP A 42 3.96 -8.86 -9.91
N GLY A 43 3.92 -10.11 -9.45
CA GLY A 43 3.88 -11.28 -10.33
C GLY A 43 2.66 -11.26 -11.26
N LEU A 44 1.48 -10.99 -10.73
CA LEU A 44 0.26 -10.85 -11.52
C LEU A 44 0.35 -9.67 -12.51
N HIS A 45 0.95 -8.57 -12.10
CA HIS A 45 1.19 -7.41 -12.97
C HIS A 45 2.11 -7.77 -14.15
N GLU A 46 3.23 -8.43 -13.88
CA GLU A 46 4.21 -8.85 -14.89
C GLU A 46 3.58 -9.83 -15.89
N GLU A 47 2.86 -10.85 -15.41
CA GLU A 47 2.19 -11.83 -16.25
C GLU A 47 1.14 -11.17 -17.15
N MET A 48 0.27 -10.31 -16.59
CA MET A 48 -0.76 -9.63 -17.35
C MET A 48 -0.18 -8.65 -18.38
N THR A 49 0.90 -7.94 -18.02
CA THR A 49 1.60 -7.03 -18.94
C THR A 49 2.24 -7.78 -20.10
N SER A 50 2.87 -8.92 -19.83
CA SER A 50 3.44 -9.77 -20.88
C SER A 50 2.38 -10.21 -21.89
N VAL A 51 1.22 -10.70 -21.41
CA VAL A 51 0.12 -11.12 -22.29
C VAL A 51 -0.46 -9.94 -23.11
N LEU A 52 -0.55 -8.74 -22.52
CA LEU A 52 -1.05 -7.56 -23.21
C LEU A 52 -0.07 -7.11 -24.30
N ASN A 53 1.21 -7.10 -24.00
CA ASN A 53 2.27 -6.73 -24.95
C ASN A 53 2.35 -7.71 -26.12
N ASP A 54 2.19 -9.01 -25.87
CA ASP A 54 2.15 -10.03 -26.93
C ASP A 54 0.96 -9.82 -27.87
N LYS A 55 -0.23 -9.53 -27.32
CA LYS A 55 -1.43 -9.21 -28.12
C LYS A 55 -1.24 -7.94 -28.95
N GLN A 56 -0.68 -6.87 -28.36
CA GLN A 56 -0.40 -5.63 -29.11
C GLN A 56 0.59 -5.86 -30.26
N ARG A 57 1.66 -6.63 -30.01
CA ARG A 57 2.62 -7.01 -31.05
C ARG A 57 1.98 -7.85 -32.18
N GLU A 58 1.01 -8.72 -31.84
CA GLU A 58 0.26 -9.48 -32.83
C GLU A 58 -0.71 -8.59 -33.65
N GLU A 59 -1.33 -7.61 -32.99
CA GLU A 59 -2.22 -6.65 -33.65
C GLU A 59 -1.44 -5.65 -34.52
N GLU A 60 -0.28 -5.16 -34.06
CA GLU A 60 0.62 -4.29 -34.81
C GLU A 60 1.17 -5.00 -36.06
N LYS A 61 1.54 -6.28 -35.96
CA LYS A 61 1.95 -7.10 -37.12
C LYS A 61 0.82 -7.30 -38.15
N LYS A 62 -0.46 -7.19 -37.72
CA LYS A 62 -1.61 -7.25 -38.62
C LYS A 62 -1.95 -5.90 -39.25
N ASN A 63 -1.52 -4.78 -38.63
CA ASN A 63 -1.83 -3.40 -39.04
C ASN A 63 -0.60 -2.64 -39.56
N GLU A 64 0.38 -3.29 -40.20
CA GLU A 64 1.47 -2.60 -40.91
C GLU A 64 0.92 -1.83 -42.11
N GLU A 65 0.20 -0.74 -41.88
CA GLU A 65 -0.01 0.36 -42.82
C GLU A 65 0.29 1.69 -42.10
N TRP A 66 1.47 2.23 -42.43
CA TRP A 66 1.94 3.62 -42.37
C TRP A 66 1.25 4.65 -41.48
N LEU A 67 1.88 5.08 -40.41
CA LEU A 67 1.60 6.35 -39.75
C LEU A 67 2.86 7.20 -39.53
N GLU A 68 2.82 8.38 -40.13
CA GLU A 68 3.84 9.42 -40.06
C GLU A 68 4.00 10.00 -38.64
N VAL A 69 5.26 10.17 -38.20
CA VAL A 69 5.63 10.75 -36.90
C VAL A 69 5.66 12.27 -37.00
N GLY A 70 4.74 12.94 -36.34
CA GLY A 70 4.77 14.40 -36.16
C GLY A 70 5.48 14.80 -34.86
N ALA A 71 6.60 15.55 -35.02
CA ALA A 71 7.40 16.08 -33.90
C ALA A 71 6.75 17.30 -33.24
N LYS A 72 6.63 17.31 -31.89
CA LYS A 72 6.73 18.54 -31.07
C LYS A 72 7.19 18.21 -29.65
N ASN A 73 8.49 18.43 -29.41
CA ASN A 73 9.14 18.49 -28.09
C ASN A 73 8.64 19.67 -27.26
N LYS A 74 8.14 19.38 -26.03
CA LYS A 74 8.25 20.31 -24.90
C LYS A 74 8.68 19.49 -23.67
N THR A 75 9.94 19.62 -23.32
CA THR A 75 10.60 19.02 -22.18
C THR A 75 10.25 19.75 -20.89
N SER A 76 9.45 19.15 -20.04
CA SER A 76 9.56 19.30 -18.59
C SER A 76 10.22 18.03 -18.07
N ASN A 77 11.27 18.17 -17.23
CA ASN A 77 11.97 17.03 -16.64
C ASN A 77 11.09 16.34 -15.58
N VAL A 78 10.04 15.68 -16.01
CA VAL A 78 9.30 14.73 -15.19
C VAL A 78 9.87 13.36 -15.50
N ARG A 79 10.70 12.84 -14.61
CA ARG A 79 11.07 11.43 -14.64
C ARG A 79 9.86 10.63 -14.16
N SER A 80 8.98 10.24 -15.07
CA SER A 80 8.06 9.15 -14.83
C SER A 80 8.79 7.87 -15.22
N THR A 81 9.09 7.02 -14.28
CA THR A 81 9.30 5.60 -14.56
C THR A 81 8.00 5.12 -15.18
N GLY A 82 8.03 4.82 -16.49
CA GLY A 82 6.85 4.34 -17.22
C GLY A 82 6.40 3.03 -16.59
N PHE A 83 5.35 3.09 -15.78
CA PHE A 83 4.70 1.90 -15.25
C PHE A 83 3.74 1.44 -16.36
N GLU A 84 4.01 0.27 -16.93
CA GLU A 84 3.10 -0.33 -17.91
C GLU A 84 1.74 -0.57 -17.24
N GLU A 85 0.65 -0.28 -17.95
CA GLU A 85 -0.68 -0.44 -17.40
C GLU A 85 -1.14 -1.90 -17.49
N SER A 86 -1.51 -2.48 -16.36
CA SER A 86 -2.16 -3.79 -16.27
C SER A 86 -3.48 -3.67 -15.49
N PRO A 87 -4.36 -4.67 -15.51
CA PRO A 87 -5.52 -4.72 -14.64
C PRO A 87 -5.17 -4.55 -13.16
N ILE A 88 -4.05 -5.12 -12.71
CA ILE A 88 -3.55 -5.00 -11.33
C ILE A 88 -3.18 -3.55 -11.01
N SER A 89 -2.39 -2.89 -11.86
CA SER A 89 -2.00 -1.49 -11.63
C SER A 89 -3.19 -0.52 -11.76
N LYS A 90 -4.25 -0.89 -12.49
CA LYS A 90 -5.50 -0.11 -12.55
C LYS A 90 -6.32 -0.22 -11.28
N ILE A 91 -6.29 -1.37 -10.59
CA ILE A 91 -7.07 -1.61 -9.37
C ILE A 91 -6.31 -1.11 -8.14
N PHE A 92 -5.03 -1.45 -8.00
CA PHE A 92 -4.22 -1.23 -6.80
C PHE A 92 -3.17 -0.13 -6.95
N GLY A 93 -2.87 0.29 -8.19
CA GLY A 93 -1.77 1.21 -8.47
C GLY A 93 -2.10 2.67 -8.19
N GLY A 94 -1.41 3.24 -7.20
CA GLY A 94 -1.37 4.66 -6.91
C GLY A 94 -0.04 5.30 -7.31
N LYS A 95 0.08 6.61 -7.10
CA LYS A 95 1.33 7.36 -7.25
C LYS A 95 1.45 8.40 -6.16
N VAL A 96 2.65 8.57 -5.63
CA VAL A 96 3.02 9.72 -4.81
C VAL A 96 3.92 10.65 -5.62
N ARG A 97 3.81 11.94 -5.36
CA ARG A 97 4.65 13.01 -5.91
C ARG A 97 5.62 13.49 -4.85
N SER A 98 6.89 13.23 -5.01
CA SER A 98 7.96 13.77 -4.19
C SER A 98 8.49 15.05 -4.83
N VAL A 99 8.46 16.16 -4.12
CA VAL A 99 8.93 17.48 -4.56
C VAL A 99 10.12 17.87 -3.69
N LEU A 100 11.28 17.99 -4.30
CA LEU A 100 12.48 18.51 -3.66
C LEU A 100 12.71 19.96 -4.09
N ARG A 101 12.64 20.87 -3.14
CA ARG A 101 12.89 22.30 -3.32
C ARG A 101 14.27 22.65 -2.80
N CYS A 102 15.09 23.17 -3.69
CA CYS A 102 16.46 23.56 -3.39
C CYS A 102 16.61 25.06 -3.68
N PRO A 103 17.11 25.88 -2.72
CA PRO A 103 17.32 27.31 -2.94
C PRO A 103 18.17 27.59 -4.19
N GLY A 104 17.68 28.48 -5.06
CA GLY A 104 18.37 28.88 -6.27
C GLY A 104 18.41 27.84 -7.40
N ALA A 105 17.61 26.76 -7.31
CA ALA A 105 17.39 25.77 -8.35
C ALA A 105 15.88 25.60 -8.63
N LYS A 106 15.56 24.95 -9.76
CA LYS A 106 14.18 24.54 -10.06
C LYS A 106 13.82 23.33 -9.20
N ASP A 107 12.55 23.24 -8.82
CA ASP A 107 12.01 22.08 -8.11
C ASP A 107 12.29 20.78 -8.89
N SER A 108 12.77 19.77 -8.17
CA SER A 108 12.88 18.41 -8.71
C SER A 108 11.65 17.61 -8.29
N ILE A 109 10.96 17.05 -9.28
CA ILE A 109 9.72 16.29 -9.07
C ILE A 109 9.95 14.86 -9.48
N ASN A 110 9.64 13.92 -8.57
CA ASN A 110 9.65 12.49 -8.82
C ASN A 110 8.26 11.91 -8.57
N LEU A 111 7.77 11.07 -9.51
CA LEU A 111 6.53 10.33 -9.38
C LEU A 111 6.88 8.88 -9.07
N GLU A 112 6.54 8.43 -7.87
CA GLU A 112 6.82 7.09 -7.39
C GLU A 112 5.52 6.28 -7.35
N PRO A 113 5.44 5.15 -8.09
CA PRO A 113 4.28 4.28 -8.03
C PRO A 113 4.27 3.50 -6.71
N PHE A 114 3.07 3.15 -6.25
CA PHE A 114 2.85 2.22 -5.15
C PHE A 114 1.66 1.32 -5.43
N GLN A 115 1.65 0.12 -4.88
CA GLN A 115 0.50 -0.78 -4.80
C GLN A 115 0.01 -0.87 -3.34
N SER A 116 0.95 -0.88 -2.40
CA SER A 116 0.73 -0.76 -0.96
C SER A 116 1.35 0.57 -0.50
N LEU A 117 0.56 1.41 0.20
CA LEU A 117 1.03 2.68 0.75
C LEU A 117 1.56 2.45 2.16
N PRO A 118 2.89 2.54 2.38
CA PRO A 118 3.46 2.36 3.70
C PRO A 118 3.18 3.57 4.59
N LEU A 119 2.66 3.32 5.79
CA LEU A 119 2.37 4.31 6.80
C LEU A 119 3.37 4.21 7.95
N ASP A 120 4.12 5.26 8.20
CA ASP A 120 4.95 5.37 9.38
C ASP A 120 4.08 5.68 10.60
N ILE A 121 4.03 4.74 11.53
CA ILE A 121 3.25 4.85 12.76
C ILE A 121 4.10 5.13 14.00
N GLN A 122 5.42 5.28 13.85
CA GLN A 122 6.32 5.58 14.97
C GLN A 122 6.06 6.93 15.65
N PRO A 123 5.87 8.05 14.89
CA PRO A 123 5.77 9.36 15.50
C PRO A 123 4.67 9.43 16.56
N ASP A 124 4.95 10.11 17.68
CA ASP A 124 4.03 10.20 18.83
C ASP A 124 2.68 10.84 18.46
N ASN A 125 2.67 11.73 17.47
CA ASN A 125 1.46 12.41 16.99
C ASN A 125 0.59 11.54 16.08
N VAL A 126 0.98 10.31 15.77
CA VAL A 126 0.18 9.37 14.97
C VAL A 126 -0.67 8.52 15.89
N HIS A 127 -1.96 8.77 15.94
CA HIS A 127 -2.96 8.01 16.70
C HIS A 127 -3.96 7.32 15.79
N THR A 128 -4.10 7.81 14.56
CA THR A 128 -5.05 7.32 13.55
C THR A 128 -4.34 7.04 12.23
N VAL A 129 -5.00 6.30 11.34
CA VAL A 129 -4.54 6.11 9.95
C VAL A 129 -4.49 7.44 9.21
N GLU A 130 -5.45 8.33 9.46
CA GLU A 130 -5.50 9.67 8.90
C GLU A 130 -4.28 10.51 9.31
N ASP A 131 -3.86 10.43 10.59
CA ASP A 131 -2.63 11.10 11.06
C ASP A 131 -1.40 10.59 10.32
N ALA A 132 -1.30 9.26 10.12
CA ALA A 132 -0.19 8.67 9.42
C ALA A 132 -0.13 9.10 7.94
N ILE A 133 -1.28 9.21 7.27
CA ILE A 133 -1.37 9.73 5.90
C ILE A 133 -1.01 11.22 5.87
N ALA A 134 -1.52 12.02 6.80
CA ALA A 134 -1.18 13.43 6.93
C ALA A 134 0.33 13.65 7.12
N ASN A 135 0.98 12.79 7.90
CA ASN A 135 2.41 12.86 8.15
C ASN A 135 3.27 12.64 6.89
N ILE A 136 2.77 11.87 5.90
CA ILE A 136 3.47 11.74 4.60
C ILE A 136 3.67 13.11 3.94
N ASN A 137 2.71 14.03 4.14
CA ASN A 137 2.71 15.35 3.52
C ASN A 137 3.51 16.40 4.29
N ILE A 138 4.01 16.10 5.48
CA ILE A 138 4.81 17.05 6.26
C ILE A 138 6.15 17.30 5.55
N PRO A 139 6.50 18.59 5.30
CA PRO A 139 7.80 18.91 4.71
C PRO A 139 8.96 18.49 5.61
N GLU A 140 9.94 17.81 5.02
CA GLU A 140 11.18 17.42 5.67
C GLU A 140 12.33 18.31 5.21
N THR A 141 13.10 18.83 6.15
CA THR A 141 14.31 19.60 5.83
C THR A 141 15.51 18.66 5.72
N MET A 142 16.13 18.67 4.55
CA MET A 142 17.38 17.94 4.26
C MET A 142 18.56 18.88 4.42
N HIS A 143 19.24 18.78 5.56
CA HIS A 143 20.43 19.58 5.83
C HIS A 143 21.63 19.12 4.97
N ASP A 144 22.52 20.05 4.65
CA ASP A 144 23.75 19.79 3.88
C ASP A 144 23.51 19.11 2.51
N TYR A 145 22.35 19.31 1.89
CA TYR A 145 22.05 18.78 0.57
C TYR A 145 22.96 19.44 -0.47
N THR A 146 23.62 18.64 -1.29
CA THR A 146 24.44 19.16 -2.40
C THR A 146 23.55 19.53 -3.57
N SER A 147 23.38 20.83 -3.80
CA SER A 147 22.58 21.38 -4.91
C SER A 147 23.16 20.99 -6.26
N PRO A 148 22.39 21.08 -7.36
CA PRO A 148 22.89 20.88 -8.72
C PRO A 148 24.09 21.77 -9.11
N LYS A 149 24.31 22.86 -8.35
CA LYS A 149 25.46 23.75 -8.51
C LYS A 149 26.68 23.37 -7.67
N GLY A 150 26.63 22.22 -6.98
CA GLY A 150 27.72 21.74 -6.11
C GLY A 150 27.83 22.47 -4.76
N ILE A 151 26.84 23.26 -4.37
CA ILE A 151 26.83 24.03 -3.11
C ILE A 151 25.97 23.30 -2.09
N LYS A 152 26.43 23.18 -0.86
CA LYS A 152 25.65 22.64 0.25
C LYS A 152 24.60 23.67 0.70
N VAL A 153 23.36 23.24 0.77
CA VAL A 153 22.20 24.04 1.13
C VAL A 153 21.18 23.20 1.93
N ASP A 154 20.32 23.86 2.65
CA ASP A 154 19.14 23.19 3.20
C ASP A 154 18.08 23.07 2.11
N ALA A 155 17.70 21.87 1.75
CA ALA A 155 16.64 21.59 0.81
C ALA A 155 15.39 21.09 1.56
N THR A 156 14.22 21.28 0.99
CA THR A 156 12.95 20.80 1.55
C THR A 156 12.36 19.72 0.65
N LYS A 157 12.13 18.54 1.20
CA LYS A 157 11.41 17.44 0.54
C LYS A 157 9.98 17.40 1.05
N GLN A 158 9.01 17.32 0.16
CA GLN A 158 7.59 17.18 0.50
C GLN A 158 6.95 16.14 -0.42
N VAL A 159 6.15 15.24 0.16
CA VAL A 159 5.48 14.17 -0.58
C VAL A 159 3.98 14.39 -0.56
N TYR A 160 3.33 14.20 -1.69
CA TYR A 160 1.89 14.33 -1.89
C TYR A 160 1.33 13.05 -2.52
N LEU A 161 0.08 12.75 -2.21
CA LEU A 161 -0.68 11.77 -2.98
C LEU A 161 -0.96 12.36 -4.36
N GLU A 162 -0.61 11.65 -5.43
CA GLU A 162 -0.79 12.11 -6.82
C GLU A 162 -1.92 11.37 -7.51
N LYS A 163 -1.91 10.06 -7.46
CA LYS A 163 -2.97 9.20 -8.00
C LYS A 163 -3.42 8.22 -6.94
N LEU A 164 -4.70 8.19 -6.69
CA LEU A 164 -5.32 7.27 -5.74
C LEU A 164 -5.95 6.09 -6.49
N PRO A 165 -5.68 4.83 -6.08
CA PRO A 165 -6.23 3.64 -6.72
C PRO A 165 -7.71 3.42 -6.35
N PRO A 166 -8.46 2.61 -7.12
CA PRO A 166 -9.79 2.13 -6.72
C PRO A 166 -9.78 1.30 -5.44
N VAL A 167 -8.74 0.48 -5.24
CA VAL A 167 -8.50 -0.27 -4.00
C VAL A 167 -7.21 0.24 -3.39
N LEU A 168 -7.31 0.89 -2.24
CA LEU A 168 -6.19 1.45 -1.49
C LEU A 168 -5.77 0.45 -0.42
N ILE A 169 -4.53 -0.03 -0.52
CA ILE A 169 -3.89 -0.89 0.47
C ILE A 169 -3.00 -0.01 1.35
N LEU A 170 -3.24 -0.04 2.65
CA LEU A 170 -2.45 0.68 3.65
C LEU A 170 -1.67 -0.31 4.49
N HIS A 171 -0.34 -0.18 4.50
CA HIS A 171 0.56 -1.01 5.28
C HIS A 171 1.10 -0.22 6.48
N MET A 172 0.81 -0.65 7.68
CA MET A 172 1.35 -0.06 8.90
C MET A 172 2.76 -0.58 9.14
N LYS A 173 3.78 0.28 9.08
CA LYS A 173 5.19 -0.07 9.31
C LYS A 173 5.43 -0.42 10.77
N ARG A 174 5.08 -1.65 11.15
CA ARG A 174 5.22 -2.14 12.53
C ARG A 174 6.58 -2.74 12.83
N PHE A 175 7.27 -3.26 11.82
CA PHE A 175 8.58 -3.85 12.00
C PHE A 175 9.65 -2.80 11.71
N VAL A 176 10.34 -2.38 12.77
CA VAL A 176 11.36 -1.31 12.70
C VAL A 176 12.70 -1.84 13.20
N PHE A 177 13.76 -1.42 12.52
CA PHE A 177 15.11 -1.76 12.95
C PHE A 177 15.52 -0.83 14.10
N ASP A 178 15.85 -1.43 15.24
CA ASP A 178 16.43 -0.72 16.36
C ASP A 178 17.95 -0.74 16.26
N GLY A 179 18.53 0.41 15.93
CA GLY A 179 19.97 0.56 15.77
C GLY A 179 20.77 0.35 17.04
N MET A 180 20.15 0.42 18.23
CA MET A 180 20.83 0.17 19.51
C MET A 180 20.93 -1.32 19.82
N SER A 181 19.87 -2.09 19.61
CA SER A 181 19.86 -3.54 19.84
C SER A 181 20.36 -4.34 18.63
N GLY A 182 20.40 -3.74 17.43
CA GLY A 182 20.72 -4.42 16.18
C GLY A 182 19.64 -5.40 15.71
N ASN A 183 18.44 -5.33 16.29
CA ASN A 183 17.34 -6.24 16.01
C ASN A 183 16.13 -5.51 15.41
N VAL A 184 15.28 -6.27 14.70
CA VAL A 184 13.96 -5.77 14.29
C VAL A 184 13.00 -5.94 15.45
N GLN A 185 12.33 -4.85 15.81
CA GLN A 185 11.31 -4.82 16.86
C GLN A 185 9.95 -4.58 16.25
N LYS A 186 8.91 -5.20 16.85
CA LYS A 186 7.51 -4.92 16.48
C LYS A 186 6.96 -3.77 17.30
N LEU A 187 6.39 -2.78 16.63
CA LEU A 187 5.63 -1.70 17.24
C LEU A 187 4.20 -2.19 17.55
N SER A 188 3.92 -2.41 18.83
CA SER A 188 2.57 -2.77 19.32
C SER A 188 1.67 -1.54 19.51
N LYS A 189 2.08 -0.35 19.00
CA LYS A 189 1.34 0.89 19.08
C LYS A 189 -0.07 0.73 18.52
N LYS A 190 -1.08 1.13 19.29
CA LYS A 190 -2.46 1.20 18.84
C LYS A 190 -2.60 2.34 17.83
N VAL A 191 -3.16 2.05 16.67
CA VAL A 191 -3.51 3.01 15.62
C VAL A 191 -4.98 2.82 15.31
N ASN A 192 -5.77 3.86 15.46
CA ASN A 192 -7.20 3.82 15.21
C ASN A 192 -7.48 3.87 13.70
N TYR A 193 -8.51 3.16 13.27
CA TYR A 193 -9.02 3.19 11.90
C TYR A 193 -10.52 2.92 11.88
N GLY A 194 -11.22 3.61 11.00
CA GLY A 194 -12.66 3.52 10.84
C GLY A 194 -13.10 2.74 9.61
N GLY A 195 -14.40 2.46 9.53
CA GLY A 195 -15.01 1.87 8.33
C GLY A 195 -14.97 2.80 7.11
N LYS A 196 -14.88 4.12 7.34
CA LYS A 196 -14.75 5.14 6.31
C LYS A 196 -13.43 5.88 6.47
N LEU A 197 -12.66 5.98 5.38
CA LEU A 197 -11.46 6.79 5.30
C LEU A 197 -11.72 7.96 4.35
N THR A 198 -11.38 9.18 4.78
CA THR A 198 -11.54 10.40 4.00
C THR A 198 -10.17 10.98 3.67
N ILE A 199 -9.82 11.02 2.39
CA ILE A 199 -8.59 11.64 1.92
C ILE A 199 -8.81 13.13 1.79
N GLN A 200 -8.08 13.91 2.57
CA GLN A 200 -8.19 15.36 2.56
C GLN A 200 -7.52 15.95 1.31
N PRO A 201 -8.10 16.97 0.67
CA PRO A 201 -7.52 17.58 -0.53
C PRO A 201 -6.09 18.12 -0.34
N GLU A 202 -5.74 18.55 0.87
CA GLU A 202 -4.40 19.05 1.20
C GLU A 202 -3.31 17.98 1.17
N TRP A 203 -3.64 16.70 1.34
CA TRP A 203 -2.69 15.60 1.22
C TRP A 203 -2.37 15.26 -0.24
N MET A 204 -3.19 15.76 -1.15
CA MET A 204 -3.02 15.55 -2.59
C MET A 204 -2.19 16.66 -3.22
N SER A 205 -1.49 16.33 -4.29
CA SER A 205 -0.79 17.35 -5.07
C SER A 205 -1.78 18.38 -5.64
N PRO A 206 -1.40 19.65 -5.80
CA PRO A 206 -2.30 20.66 -6.33
C PRO A 206 -2.91 20.31 -7.70
N ALA A 207 -2.18 19.56 -8.52
CA ALA A 207 -2.62 19.14 -9.85
C ALA A 207 -3.65 18.00 -9.83
N SER A 208 -3.71 17.24 -8.74
CA SER A 208 -4.54 16.03 -8.62
C SER A 208 -5.71 16.20 -7.66
N ARG A 209 -5.87 17.38 -7.08
CA ARG A 209 -7.01 17.68 -6.20
C ARG A 209 -8.32 17.65 -6.99
N PRO A 210 -9.40 17.11 -6.40
CA PRO A 210 -10.71 17.16 -7.01
C PRO A 210 -11.13 18.60 -7.31
N THR A 211 -11.58 18.87 -8.53
CA THR A 211 -11.97 20.22 -8.98
C THR A 211 -13.25 20.73 -8.31
N ASN A 212 -14.10 19.82 -7.84
CA ASN A 212 -15.31 20.15 -7.07
C ASN A 212 -15.03 20.40 -5.57
N GLY A 213 -13.80 20.22 -5.11
CA GLY A 213 -13.42 20.35 -3.71
C GLY A 213 -13.96 19.26 -2.78
N GLU A 214 -14.65 18.25 -3.31
CA GLU A 214 -15.16 17.15 -2.51
C GLU A 214 -14.02 16.18 -2.13
N PRO A 215 -13.97 15.71 -0.89
CA PRO A 215 -12.96 14.76 -0.46
C PRO A 215 -13.21 13.39 -1.10
N ILE A 216 -12.13 12.69 -1.40
CA ILE A 216 -12.21 11.31 -1.88
C ILE A 216 -12.40 10.40 -0.67
N THR A 217 -13.41 9.53 -0.71
CA THR A 217 -13.74 8.63 0.39
C THR A 217 -13.58 7.17 0.01
N TYR A 218 -13.23 6.37 1.00
CA TYR A 218 -13.04 4.93 0.90
C TYR A 218 -13.80 4.21 2.00
N GLN A 219 -14.16 2.95 1.75
CA GLN A 219 -14.80 2.06 2.70
C GLN A 219 -13.88 0.87 3.00
N LEU A 220 -13.69 0.57 4.28
CA LEU A 220 -12.93 -0.59 4.74
C LEU A 220 -13.68 -1.88 4.35
N PHE A 221 -12.98 -2.83 3.75
CA PHE A 221 -13.51 -4.14 3.45
C PHE A 221 -12.62 -5.31 3.86
N GLY A 222 -11.42 -5.04 4.33
CA GLY A 222 -10.52 -6.08 4.81
C GLY A 222 -9.44 -5.54 5.73
N CYS A 223 -9.04 -6.37 6.69
CA CYS A 223 -7.95 -6.10 7.61
C CYS A 223 -7.15 -7.38 7.81
N VAL A 224 -5.82 -7.31 7.67
CA VAL A 224 -4.89 -8.37 8.08
C VAL A 224 -4.25 -7.97 9.38
N TYR A 225 -4.28 -8.90 10.35
CA TYR A 225 -3.67 -8.74 11.66
C TYR A 225 -2.40 -9.57 11.77
N HIS A 226 -1.43 -9.05 12.48
CA HIS A 226 -0.27 -9.82 12.92
C HIS A 226 -0.34 -10.05 14.43
N HIS A 227 -0.23 -11.31 14.85
CA HIS A 227 -0.16 -11.75 16.24
C HIS A 227 1.29 -12.07 16.61
N GLY A 228 1.66 -11.78 17.85
CA GLY A 228 3.02 -12.01 18.35
C GLY A 228 3.82 -10.72 18.49
N SER A 229 4.96 -10.83 19.18
CA SER A 229 5.79 -9.71 19.61
C SER A 229 7.03 -9.46 18.73
N SER A 230 7.32 -10.33 17.76
CA SER A 230 8.53 -10.23 16.95
C SER A 230 8.27 -10.36 15.46
N ALA A 231 9.19 -9.87 14.62
CA ALA A 231 9.15 -10.03 13.18
C ALA A 231 9.50 -11.45 12.71
N GLY A 232 10.22 -12.22 13.53
CA GLY A 232 10.71 -13.55 13.17
C GLY A 232 9.77 -14.69 13.47
N GLY A 233 8.54 -14.39 13.93
CA GLY A 233 7.53 -15.39 14.25
C GLY A 233 6.26 -14.74 14.76
N GLY A 234 5.15 -15.43 14.58
CA GLY A 234 3.82 -14.93 14.96
C GLY A 234 2.72 -15.71 14.24
N HIS A 235 1.61 -15.08 14.01
CA HIS A 235 0.48 -15.65 13.29
C HIS A 235 -0.25 -14.52 12.57
N TYR A 236 -0.88 -14.82 11.45
CA TYR A 236 -1.71 -13.87 10.72
C TYR A 236 -3.16 -14.34 10.72
N THR A 237 -4.08 -13.42 10.96
CA THR A 237 -5.51 -13.60 10.75
C THR A 237 -6.05 -12.46 9.90
N CYS A 238 -7.25 -12.60 9.36
CA CYS A 238 -7.86 -11.49 8.64
C CYS A 238 -9.36 -11.40 8.87
N ASP A 239 -9.87 -10.17 8.78
CA ASP A 239 -11.30 -9.89 8.71
C ASP A 239 -11.64 -9.38 7.33
N ILE A 240 -12.72 -9.90 6.73
CA ILE A 240 -13.19 -9.49 5.41
C ILE A 240 -14.69 -9.19 5.42
N LYS A 241 -15.09 -8.15 4.69
CA LYS A 241 -16.50 -7.79 4.49
C LYS A 241 -17.02 -8.41 3.21
N ARG A 242 -18.05 -9.22 3.33
CA ARG A 242 -18.75 -9.83 2.19
C ARG A 242 -19.67 -8.81 1.50
N ARG A 243 -20.10 -9.13 0.28
CA ARG A 243 -21.05 -8.30 -0.48
C ARG A 243 -22.39 -8.05 0.23
N ASN A 244 -22.82 -9.00 1.05
CA ASN A 244 -24.05 -8.87 1.86
C ASN A 244 -23.88 -8.00 3.11
N GLY A 245 -22.67 -7.45 3.34
CA GLY A 245 -22.34 -6.60 4.48
C GLY A 245 -21.86 -7.36 5.73
N GLU A 246 -21.89 -8.69 5.71
CA GLU A 246 -21.41 -9.52 6.80
C GLU A 246 -19.88 -9.48 6.88
N TRP A 247 -19.32 -9.36 8.09
CA TRP A 247 -17.91 -9.49 8.35
C TRP A 247 -17.57 -10.92 8.81
N LEU A 248 -16.50 -11.46 8.26
CA LEU A 248 -15.97 -12.78 8.62
C LEU A 248 -14.54 -12.63 9.15
N HIS A 249 -14.29 -13.27 10.27
CA HIS A 249 -12.96 -13.50 10.81
C HIS A 249 -12.42 -14.83 10.28
N ILE A 250 -11.23 -14.81 9.71
CA ILE A 250 -10.56 -15.97 9.12
C ILE A 250 -9.25 -16.20 9.85
N ASP A 251 -9.16 -17.36 10.49
CA ASP A 251 -7.99 -17.85 11.21
C ASP A 251 -7.67 -19.26 10.69
N ASP A 252 -6.74 -19.32 9.73
CA ASP A 252 -6.41 -20.54 8.97
C ASP A 252 -7.66 -21.22 8.39
N THR A 253 -8.07 -22.35 8.99
CA THR A 253 -9.25 -23.14 8.58
C THR A 253 -10.53 -22.75 9.32
N THR A 254 -10.43 -21.85 10.28
CA THR A 254 -11.57 -21.42 11.10
C THR A 254 -12.15 -20.13 10.55
N ILE A 255 -13.42 -20.16 10.19
CA ILE A 255 -14.15 -18.99 9.69
C ILE A 255 -15.33 -18.73 10.62
N THR A 256 -15.40 -17.54 11.18
CA THR A 256 -16.48 -17.12 12.09
C THR A 256 -17.04 -15.77 11.70
N SER A 257 -18.31 -15.52 12.01
CA SER A 257 -18.88 -14.18 11.87
C SER A 257 -18.33 -13.26 12.95
N VAL A 258 -18.05 -12.01 12.59
CA VAL A 258 -17.59 -10.96 13.50
C VAL A 258 -18.42 -9.69 13.27
N SER A 259 -18.64 -8.90 14.31
CA SER A 259 -19.36 -7.64 14.14
C SER A 259 -18.45 -6.56 13.58
N GLU A 260 -19.00 -5.60 12.82
CA GLU A 260 -18.22 -4.47 12.31
C GLU A 260 -17.57 -3.67 13.45
N GLN A 261 -18.22 -3.58 14.60
CA GLN A 261 -17.69 -2.89 15.78
C GLN A 261 -16.44 -3.57 16.35
N ASP A 262 -16.32 -4.89 16.19
CA ASP A 262 -15.15 -5.64 16.66
C ASP A 262 -13.96 -5.52 15.68
N VAL A 263 -14.23 -5.23 14.40
CA VAL A 263 -13.21 -4.99 13.37
C VAL A 263 -12.61 -3.59 13.48
N LEU A 264 -13.45 -2.58 13.74
CA LEU A 264 -13.03 -1.18 13.77
C LEU A 264 -12.31 -0.85 15.08
N VAL A 265 -11.26 -0.03 14.96
CA VAL A 265 -10.53 0.50 16.14
C VAL A 265 -10.75 1.99 16.22
N THR A 266 -11.73 2.41 17.02
CA THR A 266 -12.10 3.81 17.25
C THR A 266 -11.91 4.18 18.72
N GLU A 267 -11.94 5.47 19.05
CA GLU A 267 -11.82 5.95 20.43
C GLU A 267 -12.96 5.44 21.32
N ASP A 268 -14.17 5.34 20.76
CA ASP A 268 -15.36 4.87 21.49
C ASP A 268 -15.33 3.36 21.75
N ASN A 269 -14.59 2.59 20.97
CA ASN A 269 -14.48 1.12 21.07
C ASN A 269 -13.34 0.64 21.98
N THR A 270 -12.89 1.47 22.92
CA THR A 270 -11.84 1.08 23.88
C THR A 270 -12.20 -0.14 24.73
N ARG A 271 -13.49 -0.49 24.87
CA ARG A 271 -13.95 -1.69 25.60
C ARG A 271 -13.85 -2.98 24.78
N THR A 272 -13.82 -2.91 23.46
CA THR A 272 -13.64 -4.08 22.58
C THR A 272 -12.17 -4.45 22.41
N SER A 273 -11.25 -3.54 22.72
CA SER A 273 -9.81 -3.80 22.68
C SER A 273 -9.32 -4.83 23.73
N GLU A 274 -10.15 -5.17 24.73
CA GLU A 274 -9.86 -6.28 25.67
C GLU A 274 -10.00 -7.66 25.03
N ARG A 275 -10.74 -7.78 23.90
CA ARG A 275 -10.84 -9.04 23.11
C ARG A 275 -9.72 -9.19 22.11
N LEU A 276 -9.14 -8.10 21.60
CA LEU A 276 -7.89 -8.14 20.86
C LEU A 276 -6.82 -8.49 21.89
N HIS A 277 -6.30 -9.70 21.85
CA HIS A 277 -5.13 -10.06 22.62
C HIS A 277 -4.07 -8.95 22.44
N ALA A 278 -3.38 -8.57 23.50
CA ALA A 278 -2.45 -7.44 23.52
C ALA A 278 -1.42 -7.50 22.37
N ASP A 279 -1.23 -8.68 21.78
CA ASP A 279 -0.31 -8.97 20.70
C ASP A 279 -0.94 -8.92 19.29
N GLN A 280 -2.29 -8.83 19.17
CA GLN A 280 -2.98 -8.72 17.88
C GLN A 280 -3.01 -7.25 17.43
N THR A 281 -2.40 -6.95 16.30
CA THR A 281 -2.36 -5.59 15.76
C THR A 281 -2.73 -5.59 14.28
N ALA A 282 -3.56 -4.65 13.85
CA ALA A 282 -3.81 -4.43 12.43
C ALA A 282 -2.50 -4.11 11.71
N TYR A 283 -2.24 -4.79 10.61
CA TYR A 283 -1.00 -4.72 9.85
C TYR A 283 -1.21 -4.19 8.44
N ILE A 284 -2.23 -4.73 7.72
CA ILE A 284 -2.62 -4.25 6.40
C ILE A 284 -4.12 -3.96 6.41
N LEU A 285 -4.51 -2.82 5.87
CA LEU A 285 -5.90 -2.41 5.69
C LEU A 285 -6.24 -2.29 4.21
N PHE A 286 -7.41 -2.78 3.84
CA PHE A 286 -7.92 -2.73 2.46
C PHE A 286 -9.16 -1.85 2.39
N TYR A 287 -9.06 -0.77 1.64
CA TYR A 287 -10.12 0.19 1.44
C TYR A 287 -10.53 0.24 -0.03
N VAL A 288 -11.83 0.20 -0.32
CA VAL A 288 -12.38 0.40 -1.66
C VAL A 288 -12.95 1.81 -1.79
N ARG A 289 -12.67 2.48 -2.89
CA ARG A 289 -13.14 3.85 -3.16
C ARG A 289 -14.65 3.87 -3.25
N SER A 290 -15.28 4.81 -2.52
CA SER A 290 -16.71 5.08 -2.63
C SER A 290 -16.99 5.74 -3.99
N SER A 291 -18.04 5.28 -4.65
CA SER A 291 -18.53 5.83 -5.93
C SER A 291 -19.21 7.18 -5.73
#